data_6efa00e6b3dc6120e6a602b8b3a638cc
#
_entry.id   6efa00e6b3dc6120e6a602b8b3a638cc
#
_cell.length_a   1.000
_cell.length_b   1.000
_cell.length_c   1.000
_cell.angle_alpha   90.00
_cell.angle_beta   90.00
_cell.angle_gamma   90.00
#
_symmetry.space_group_name_H-M   'P 1'
#
loop_
_entity.id
_entity.type
_entity.pdbx_description
1 polymer ?
#
loop_
_entity_poly.entity_id
_entity_poly.type
_entity_poly.pdbx_seq_one_letter_code
_entity_poly.pdbx_strand_id
1 'polypeptide(L)'
;KKRVVALSSISADIVNNISPDQLVAIPGSSLFKNKKEFENLPVISMGRTPPNLEKIVSLKPDLVIGAKGFHGKIIDKLNKINIKTISYDLRNWNNLEGLISSISRELNLSDQNVVENVINNNLNHCGVIKSNEKANLIVLASTKPILSPNSDSWAGELLNRFDLNSL
;
A
#
# COMPACT_ATOMS: atom_id res chain seq x y z
N LYS A 1 1.80 21.10 -5.87
CA LYS A 1 1.67 19.63 -5.92
C LYS A 1 3.01 19.02 -5.58
N LYS A 2 3.00 17.98 -4.72
CA LYS A 2 4.21 17.24 -4.39
C LYS A 2 4.48 16.16 -5.44
N ARG A 3 5.76 15.82 -5.59
CA ARG A 3 6.24 14.72 -6.43
C ARG A 3 6.49 13.51 -5.56
N VAL A 4 5.64 12.51 -5.65
CA VAL A 4 5.66 11.32 -4.78
C VAL A 4 6.21 10.11 -5.54
N VAL A 5 7.22 9.46 -4.97
CA VAL A 5 7.74 8.17 -5.44
C VAL A 5 7.28 7.08 -4.47
N ALA A 6 6.60 6.07 -4.99
CA ALA A 6 6.20 4.90 -4.23
C ALA A 6 7.18 3.75 -4.45
N LEU A 7 7.73 3.20 -3.35
CA LEU A 7 8.65 2.06 -3.41
C LEU A 7 7.94 0.70 -3.34
N SER A 8 6.65 0.69 -2.99
CA SER A 8 5.81 -0.52 -2.87
C SER A 8 4.49 -0.38 -3.60
N SER A 9 3.87 -1.49 -3.96
CA SER A 9 2.55 -1.51 -4.61
C SER A 9 1.48 -0.89 -3.73
N ILE A 10 1.50 -1.16 -2.43
CA ILE A 10 0.53 -0.59 -1.48
C ILE A 10 0.63 0.93 -1.43
N SER A 11 1.84 1.48 -1.31
CA SER A 11 2.00 2.94 -1.31
C SER A 11 1.60 3.59 -2.64
N ALA A 12 1.87 2.92 -3.76
CA ALA A 12 1.44 3.39 -5.08
C ALA A 12 -0.09 3.41 -5.20
N ASP A 13 -0.76 2.34 -4.80
CA ASP A 13 -2.23 2.26 -4.81
C ASP A 13 -2.85 3.33 -3.89
N ILE A 14 -2.33 3.52 -2.68
CA ILE A 14 -2.83 4.56 -1.76
C ILE A 14 -2.70 5.95 -2.40
N VAL A 15 -1.51 6.30 -2.88
CA VAL A 15 -1.30 7.63 -3.49
C VAL A 15 -2.17 7.83 -4.73
N ASN A 16 -2.31 6.78 -5.56
CA ASN A 16 -3.17 6.84 -6.75
C ASN A 16 -4.65 7.06 -6.39
N ASN A 17 -5.14 6.43 -5.32
CA ASN A 17 -6.52 6.62 -4.85
C ASN A 17 -6.76 8.02 -4.25
N ILE A 18 -5.75 8.60 -3.61
CA ILE A 18 -5.87 9.89 -2.91
C ILE A 18 -5.60 11.07 -3.85
N SER A 19 -4.51 10.98 -4.62
CA SER A 19 -4.04 12.06 -5.49
C SER A 19 -3.14 11.52 -6.62
N PRO A 20 -3.73 10.93 -7.66
CA PRO A 20 -2.99 10.26 -8.73
C PRO A 20 -1.99 11.17 -9.44
N ASP A 21 -2.31 12.43 -9.57
CA ASP A 21 -1.49 13.45 -10.23
C ASP A 21 -0.23 13.89 -9.44
N GLN A 22 -0.07 13.43 -8.21
CA GLN A 22 1.14 13.61 -7.41
C GLN A 22 2.08 12.38 -7.47
N LEU A 23 1.60 11.24 -7.96
CA LEU A 23 2.41 10.03 -8.11
C LEU A 23 3.29 10.13 -9.34
N VAL A 24 4.61 10.14 -9.17
CA VAL A 24 5.58 10.33 -10.27
C VAL A 24 6.41 9.10 -10.60
N ALA A 25 6.41 8.08 -9.76
CA ALA A 25 7.04 6.78 -10.05
C ALA A 25 6.54 5.68 -9.13
N ILE A 26 6.64 4.45 -9.63
CA ILE A 26 6.12 3.24 -8.99
C ILE A 26 7.16 2.11 -9.00
N PRO A 27 7.01 1.06 -8.16
CA PRO A 27 7.76 -0.17 -8.31
C PRO A 27 7.23 -0.99 -9.50
N GLY A 28 8.09 -1.82 -10.09
CA GLY A 28 7.67 -2.84 -11.04
C GLY A 28 6.90 -3.95 -10.31
N SER A 29 5.61 -4.07 -10.59
CA SER A 29 4.73 -5.04 -9.96
C SER A 29 3.77 -5.66 -10.97
N SER A 30 3.57 -6.99 -10.86
CA SER A 30 2.56 -7.70 -11.64
C SER A 30 1.13 -7.20 -11.34
N LEU A 31 0.91 -6.60 -10.16
CA LEU A 31 -0.37 -6.01 -9.75
C LEU A 31 -0.77 -4.80 -10.61
N PHE A 32 0.20 -4.19 -11.32
CA PHE A 32 -0.05 -3.01 -12.16
C PHE A 32 -0.18 -3.33 -13.66
N LYS A 33 0.04 -4.59 -14.06
CA LYS A 33 0.17 -5.01 -15.47
C LYS A 33 -0.98 -4.59 -16.39
N ASN A 34 -2.19 -4.42 -15.87
CA ASN A 34 -3.38 -4.07 -16.66
C ASN A 34 -4.07 -2.80 -16.11
N LYS A 35 -3.36 -2.01 -15.32
CA LYS A 35 -3.89 -0.79 -14.71
C LYS A 35 -3.40 0.42 -15.51
N LYS A 36 -4.29 1.02 -16.32
CA LYS A 36 -3.99 2.15 -17.20
C LYS A 36 -3.42 3.36 -16.46
N GLU A 37 -3.84 3.55 -15.22
CA GLU A 37 -3.38 4.64 -14.35
C GLU A 37 -1.88 4.59 -14.02
N PHE A 38 -1.25 3.42 -14.15
CA PHE A 38 0.18 3.23 -13.88
C PHE A 38 1.04 3.07 -15.15
N GLU A 39 0.42 2.93 -16.32
CA GLU A 39 1.08 2.55 -17.56
C GLU A 39 2.22 3.50 -17.97
N ASN A 40 2.03 4.80 -17.75
CA ASN A 40 2.98 5.83 -18.17
C ASN A 40 3.92 6.28 -17.04
N LEU A 41 3.86 5.66 -15.86
CA LEU A 41 4.71 6.04 -14.75
C LEU A 41 6.09 5.36 -14.82
N PRO A 42 7.17 6.10 -14.55
CA PRO A 42 8.50 5.54 -14.42
C PRO A 42 8.55 4.41 -13.39
N VAL A 43 9.15 3.29 -13.76
CA VAL A 43 9.37 2.14 -12.87
C VAL A 43 10.76 2.24 -12.24
N ILE A 44 10.84 2.26 -10.91
CA ILE A 44 12.09 2.47 -10.15
C ILE A 44 12.74 1.17 -9.65
N SER A 45 12.04 0.05 -9.72
CA SER A 45 12.54 -1.27 -9.35
C SER A 45 11.86 -2.33 -10.20
N MET A 46 12.49 -3.49 -10.36
CA MET A 46 11.90 -4.63 -11.07
C MET A 46 11.88 -5.85 -10.15
N GLY A 47 10.67 -6.36 -9.89
CA GLY A 47 10.48 -7.55 -9.04
C GLY A 47 11.12 -7.39 -7.66
N ARG A 48 12.08 -8.27 -7.33
CA ARG A 48 12.81 -8.25 -6.04
C ARG A 48 14.08 -7.41 -6.05
N THR A 49 14.39 -6.72 -7.13
CA THR A 49 15.59 -5.86 -7.18
C THR A 49 15.41 -4.63 -6.30
N PRO A 50 16.48 -4.19 -5.60
CA PRO A 50 16.42 -2.94 -4.85
C PRO A 50 16.03 -1.77 -5.76
N PRO A 51 15.28 -0.78 -5.25
CA PRO A 51 14.96 0.43 -6.00
C PRO A 51 16.24 1.17 -6.42
N ASN A 52 16.23 1.71 -7.63
CA ASN A 52 17.37 2.46 -8.19
C ASN A 52 17.40 3.88 -7.59
N LEU A 53 18.41 4.14 -6.73
CA LEU A 53 18.55 5.42 -6.04
C LEU A 53 18.75 6.59 -7.02
N GLU A 54 19.58 6.42 -8.03
CA GLU A 54 19.88 7.49 -9.00
C GLU A 54 18.62 7.88 -9.77
N LYS A 55 17.84 6.88 -10.20
CA LYS A 55 16.56 7.10 -10.86
C LYS A 55 15.56 7.83 -9.95
N ILE A 56 15.48 7.45 -8.67
CA ILE A 56 14.62 8.14 -7.70
C ILE A 56 15.05 9.61 -7.56
N VAL A 57 16.34 9.86 -7.35
CA VAL A 57 16.88 11.22 -7.18
C VAL A 57 16.68 12.07 -8.43
N SER A 58 16.86 11.50 -9.62
CA SER A 58 16.66 12.22 -10.90
C SER A 58 15.21 12.69 -11.10
N LEU A 59 14.25 12.02 -10.48
CA LEU A 59 12.84 12.42 -10.48
C LEU A 59 12.54 13.61 -9.57
N LYS A 60 13.52 14.07 -8.77
CA LYS A 60 13.39 15.18 -7.81
C LYS A 60 12.13 15.05 -6.95
N PRO A 61 12.00 13.95 -6.17
CA PRO A 61 10.82 13.72 -5.37
C PRO A 61 10.79 14.66 -4.16
N ASP A 62 9.59 15.13 -3.80
CA ASP A 62 9.33 15.80 -2.53
C ASP A 62 9.04 14.81 -1.40
N LEU A 63 8.61 13.60 -1.77
CA LEU A 63 8.27 12.54 -0.83
C LEU A 63 8.54 11.16 -1.44
N VAL A 64 9.16 10.27 -0.65
CA VAL A 64 9.33 8.86 -1.01
C VAL A 64 8.70 7.98 0.07
N ILE A 65 7.89 6.99 -0.33
CA ILE A 65 7.12 6.14 0.59
C ILE A 65 7.55 4.68 0.43
N GLY A 66 7.90 4.02 1.52
CA GLY A 66 8.37 2.63 1.46
C GLY A 66 8.16 1.83 2.73
N ALA A 67 8.10 0.50 2.60
CA ALA A 67 8.00 -0.42 3.71
C ALA A 67 9.36 -0.56 4.42
N LYS A 68 9.38 -0.40 5.75
CA LYS A 68 10.60 -0.41 6.57
C LYS A 68 11.42 -1.69 6.39
N GLY A 69 10.77 -2.84 6.39
CA GLY A 69 11.45 -4.13 6.31
C GLY A 69 12.13 -4.39 4.96
N PHE A 70 11.60 -3.82 3.86
CA PHE A 70 12.12 -4.04 2.51
C PHE A 70 12.95 -2.89 1.96
N HIS A 71 12.64 -1.66 2.36
CA HIS A 71 13.21 -0.45 1.78
C HIS A 71 14.07 0.36 2.76
N GLY A 72 14.33 -0.15 3.98
CA GLY A 72 15.05 0.59 5.03
C GLY A 72 16.37 1.18 4.54
N LYS A 73 17.21 0.37 3.89
CA LYS A 73 18.52 0.83 3.39
C LYS A 73 18.45 2.00 2.39
N ILE A 74 17.45 2.00 1.50
CA ILE A 74 17.30 3.09 0.53
C ILE A 74 16.66 4.31 1.18
N ILE A 75 15.72 4.12 2.10
CA ILE A 75 15.12 5.18 2.91
C ILE A 75 16.18 5.93 3.70
N ASP A 76 17.12 5.21 4.34
CA ASP A 76 18.24 5.82 5.07
C ASP A 76 19.15 6.66 4.16
N LYS A 77 19.41 6.17 2.94
CA LYS A 77 20.19 6.93 1.95
C LYS A 77 19.49 8.20 1.49
N LEU A 78 18.18 8.13 1.25
CA LEU A 78 17.36 9.27 0.85
C LEU A 78 17.28 10.33 1.94
N ASN A 79 17.12 9.90 3.20
CA ASN A 79 17.13 10.82 4.35
C ASN A 79 18.48 11.54 4.51
N LYS A 80 19.62 10.86 4.26
CA LYS A 80 20.96 11.48 4.29
C LYS A 80 21.16 12.58 3.26
N ILE A 81 20.40 12.59 2.18
CA ILE A 81 20.42 13.63 1.16
C ILE A 81 19.20 14.56 1.23
N ASN A 82 18.55 14.62 2.41
CA ASN A 82 17.43 15.49 2.73
C ASN A 82 16.17 15.28 1.85
N ILE A 83 15.97 14.10 1.29
CA ILE A 83 14.71 13.73 0.66
C ILE A 83 13.77 13.20 1.72
N LYS A 84 12.58 13.81 1.88
CA LYS A 84 11.60 13.40 2.86
C LYS A 84 11.06 12.01 2.57
N THR A 85 10.93 11.18 3.61
CA THR A 85 10.41 9.82 3.47
C THR A 85 9.30 9.51 4.46
N ILE A 86 8.37 8.63 4.06
CA ILE A 86 7.48 7.91 4.96
C ILE A 86 7.92 6.46 4.96
N SER A 87 8.30 5.96 6.14
CA SER A 87 8.62 4.55 6.36
C SER A 87 7.52 3.90 7.19
N TYR A 88 6.96 2.79 6.70
CA TYR A 88 5.85 2.11 7.36
C TYR A 88 6.11 0.62 7.59
N ASP A 89 5.37 0.05 8.54
CA ASP A 89 5.32 -1.38 8.82
C ASP A 89 3.84 -1.78 8.97
N LEU A 90 3.34 -2.62 8.07
CA LEU A 90 1.94 -3.05 8.08
C LEU A 90 1.81 -4.40 8.78
N ARG A 91 1.31 -4.38 10.00
CA ARG A 91 1.05 -5.58 10.81
C ARG A 91 -0.43 -5.85 11.02
N ASN A 92 -1.23 -4.79 11.03
CA ASN A 92 -2.66 -4.83 11.27
C ASN A 92 -3.37 -3.72 10.50
N TRP A 93 -4.69 -3.68 10.61
CA TRP A 93 -5.52 -2.71 9.91
C TRP A 93 -5.26 -1.27 10.36
N ASN A 94 -5.04 -1.04 11.66
CA ASN A 94 -4.75 0.29 12.19
C ASN A 94 -3.46 0.88 11.58
N ASN A 95 -2.47 0.03 11.28
CA ASN A 95 -1.25 0.48 10.60
C ASN A 95 -1.54 0.93 9.17
N LEU A 96 -2.49 0.30 8.47
CA LEU A 96 -2.91 0.72 7.14
C LEU A 96 -3.64 2.07 7.20
N GLU A 97 -4.60 2.23 8.09
CA GLU A 97 -5.31 3.49 8.31
C GLU A 97 -4.35 4.63 8.70
N GLY A 98 -3.39 4.34 9.58
CA GLY A 98 -2.33 5.28 9.95
C GLY A 98 -1.42 5.67 8.77
N LEU A 99 -1.10 4.73 7.88
CA LEU A 99 -0.35 5.02 6.67
C LEU A 99 -1.12 5.93 5.72
N ILE A 100 -2.41 5.64 5.46
CA ILE A 100 -3.28 6.46 4.60
C ILE A 100 -3.37 7.89 5.16
N SER A 101 -3.62 8.02 6.48
CA SER A 101 -3.69 9.31 7.16
C SER A 101 -2.38 10.09 7.07
N SER A 102 -1.24 9.41 7.20
CA SER A 102 0.08 10.04 7.12
C SER A 102 0.37 10.55 5.71
N ILE A 103 0.04 9.76 4.69
CA ILE A 103 0.19 10.15 3.28
C ILE A 103 -0.72 11.35 2.98
N SER A 104 -1.99 11.29 3.36
CA SER A 104 -2.95 12.37 3.14
C SER A 104 -2.47 13.69 3.72
N ARG A 105 -1.99 13.67 4.98
CA ARG A 105 -1.43 14.85 5.66
C ARG A 105 -0.22 15.41 4.92
N GLU A 106 0.68 14.54 4.48
CA GLU A 106 1.86 14.99 3.71
C GLU A 106 1.50 15.57 2.36
N LEU A 107 0.43 15.12 1.74
CA LEU A 107 -0.06 15.65 0.46
C LEU A 107 -0.91 16.91 0.61
N ASN A 108 -1.06 17.41 1.85
CA ASN A 108 -1.89 18.58 2.20
C ASN A 108 -3.36 18.40 1.80
N LEU A 109 -3.87 17.18 1.96
CA LEU A 109 -5.27 16.87 1.71
C LEU A 109 -6.03 16.92 3.03
N SER A 110 -6.97 17.84 3.14
CA SER A 110 -7.73 18.10 4.36
C SER A 110 -9.03 17.29 4.48
N ASP A 111 -9.25 16.33 3.60
CA ASP A 111 -10.45 15.48 3.67
C ASP A 111 -10.39 14.57 4.90
N GLN A 112 -11.30 14.80 5.86
CA GLN A 112 -11.42 13.98 7.07
C GLN A 112 -11.85 12.54 6.77
N ASN A 113 -12.47 12.30 5.62
CA ASN A 113 -12.99 11.00 5.20
C ASN A 113 -12.03 10.24 4.26
N VAL A 114 -10.83 10.74 4.04
CA VAL A 114 -9.87 10.14 3.09
C VAL A 114 -9.61 8.67 3.38
N VAL A 115 -9.44 8.31 4.64
CA VAL A 115 -9.17 6.91 5.05
C VAL A 115 -10.36 6.03 4.69
N GLU A 116 -11.55 6.46 5.07
CA GLU A 116 -12.80 5.73 4.81
C GLU A 116 -13.06 5.61 3.30
N ASN A 117 -12.85 6.68 2.55
CA ASN A 117 -13.03 6.69 1.10
C ASN A 117 -12.07 5.71 0.40
N VAL A 118 -10.78 5.70 0.76
CA VAL A 118 -9.80 4.77 0.18
C VAL A 118 -10.16 3.33 0.49
N ILE A 119 -10.56 3.05 1.73
CA ILE A 119 -10.93 1.70 2.16
C ILE A 119 -12.21 1.25 1.48
N ASN A 120 -13.28 2.06 1.53
CA ASN A 120 -14.57 1.71 0.98
C ASN A 120 -14.54 1.57 -0.54
N ASN A 121 -13.81 2.42 -1.26
CA ASN A 121 -13.64 2.29 -2.71
C ASN A 121 -13.01 0.95 -3.08
N ASN A 122 -12.03 0.48 -2.32
CA ASN A 122 -11.39 -0.80 -2.57
C ASN A 122 -12.27 -2.00 -2.14
N LEU A 123 -12.98 -1.90 -1.00
CA LEU A 123 -13.86 -2.95 -0.52
C LEU A 123 -15.13 -3.11 -1.36
N ASN A 124 -15.69 -2.01 -1.85
CA ASN A 124 -16.88 -2.04 -2.72
C ASN A 124 -16.64 -2.75 -4.06
N HIS A 125 -15.39 -2.82 -4.52
CA HIS A 125 -15.01 -3.61 -5.71
C HIS A 125 -14.86 -5.11 -5.41
N CYS A 126 -14.70 -5.48 -4.16
CA CYS A 126 -14.75 -6.89 -3.73
C CYS A 126 -16.20 -7.27 -3.56
N GLY A 127 -16.87 -7.76 -4.61
CA GLY A 127 -18.31 -8.06 -4.59
C GLY A 127 -18.74 -8.73 -3.29
N VAL A 128 -19.64 -8.09 -2.54
CA VAL A 128 -20.16 -8.64 -1.30
C VAL A 128 -21.03 -9.84 -1.69
N ILE A 129 -20.56 -11.04 -1.41
CA ILE A 129 -21.41 -12.23 -1.47
C ILE A 129 -22.37 -12.14 -0.29
N LYS A 130 -23.55 -11.60 -0.54
CA LYS A 130 -24.67 -11.68 0.41
C LYS A 130 -25.19 -13.12 0.38
N SER A 131 -24.52 -14.03 1.09
CA SER A 131 -25.09 -15.33 1.38
C SER A 131 -25.88 -15.22 2.68
N ASN A 132 -27.12 -15.64 2.70
CA ASN A 132 -27.92 -15.79 3.91
C ASN A 132 -27.46 -16.99 4.76
N GLU A 133 -26.47 -17.73 4.31
CA GLU A 133 -25.91 -18.88 4.99
C GLU A 133 -24.56 -18.50 5.60
N LYS A 134 -24.41 -18.74 6.91
CA LYS A 134 -23.10 -18.63 7.57
C LYS A 134 -22.20 -19.73 7.02
N ALA A 135 -21.33 -19.39 6.10
CA ALA A 135 -20.33 -20.33 5.60
C ALA A 135 -19.17 -20.43 6.62
N ASN A 136 -18.81 -21.63 6.98
CA ASN A 136 -17.55 -21.89 7.70
C ASN A 136 -16.42 -21.79 6.70
N LEU A 137 -15.49 -20.88 6.93
CA LEU A 137 -14.37 -20.61 6.04
C LEU A 137 -13.05 -20.93 6.74
N ILE A 138 -12.17 -21.63 6.05
CA ILE A 138 -10.77 -21.79 6.48
C ILE A 138 -9.90 -21.04 5.49
N VAL A 139 -9.18 -20.02 5.96
CA VAL A 139 -8.22 -19.26 5.16
C VAL A 139 -6.83 -19.76 5.48
N LEU A 140 -6.10 -20.19 4.45
CA LEU A 140 -4.72 -20.65 4.59
C LEU A 140 -3.76 -19.62 3.97
N ALA A 141 -2.85 -19.10 4.77
CA ALA A 141 -1.74 -18.27 4.30
C ALA A 141 -0.61 -19.11 3.70
N SER A 142 -0.49 -20.37 4.13
CA SER A 142 0.46 -21.35 3.59
C SER A 142 -0.05 -22.76 3.82
N THR A 143 0.33 -23.67 2.93
CA THR A 143 0.02 -25.12 3.05
C THR A 143 1.22 -25.96 3.51
N LYS A 144 2.43 -25.38 3.51
CA LYS A 144 3.67 -26.06 3.95
C LYS A 144 4.61 -25.06 4.65
N PRO A 145 4.60 -24.98 5.99
CA PRO A 145 3.63 -25.57 6.93
C PRO A 145 2.23 -24.97 6.74
N ILE A 146 1.22 -25.63 7.29
CA ILE A 146 -0.15 -25.10 7.31
C ILE A 146 -0.17 -23.91 8.26
N LEU A 147 -0.47 -22.73 7.71
CA LEU A 147 -0.58 -21.47 8.45
C LEU A 147 -1.91 -20.81 8.12
N SER A 148 -2.61 -20.36 9.15
CA SER A 148 -3.82 -19.53 9.03
C SER A 148 -3.54 -18.14 9.64
N PRO A 149 -4.11 -17.06 9.08
CA PRO A 149 -4.04 -15.75 9.72
C PRO A 149 -4.73 -15.81 11.09
N ASN A 150 -4.10 -15.24 12.11
CA ASN A 150 -4.78 -15.04 13.39
C ASN A 150 -5.71 -13.83 13.31
N SER A 151 -6.66 -13.73 14.26
CA SER A 151 -7.66 -12.65 14.32
C SER A 151 -7.03 -11.25 14.39
N ASP A 152 -5.85 -11.14 14.99
CA ASP A 152 -5.18 -9.85 15.22
C ASP A 152 -4.27 -9.43 14.07
N SER A 153 -4.12 -10.28 13.03
CA SER A 153 -3.44 -9.92 11.80
C SER A 153 -4.35 -9.06 10.91
N TRP A 154 -3.75 -8.26 10.04
CA TRP A 154 -4.54 -7.45 9.09
C TRP A 154 -5.47 -8.31 8.22
N ALA A 155 -5.08 -9.53 7.88
CA ALA A 155 -5.90 -10.48 7.13
C ALA A 155 -7.05 -11.02 7.98
N GLY A 156 -6.82 -11.33 9.26
CA GLY A 156 -7.87 -11.74 10.20
C GLY A 156 -8.87 -10.61 10.46
N GLU A 157 -8.39 -9.39 10.69
CA GLU A 157 -9.25 -8.20 10.83
C GLU A 157 -10.10 -7.95 9.58
N LEU A 158 -9.52 -8.15 8.38
CA LEU A 158 -10.27 -8.05 7.12
C LEU A 158 -11.39 -9.08 7.02
N LEU A 159 -11.11 -10.35 7.38
CA LEU A 159 -12.12 -11.40 7.40
C LEU A 159 -13.26 -11.06 8.37
N ASN A 160 -12.95 -10.57 9.56
CA ASN A 160 -13.94 -10.14 10.54
C ASN A 160 -14.84 -9.00 9.98
N ARG A 161 -14.29 -8.08 9.19
CA ARG A 161 -15.07 -7.00 8.54
C ARG A 161 -16.07 -7.51 7.50
N PHE A 162 -15.85 -8.69 6.96
CA PHE A 162 -16.78 -9.37 6.04
C PHE A 162 -17.70 -10.38 6.75
N ASP A 163 -17.76 -10.37 8.09
CA ASP A 163 -18.48 -11.36 8.90
C ASP A 163 -18.07 -12.81 8.61
N LEU A 164 -16.84 -12.99 8.13
CA LEU A 164 -16.24 -14.29 7.84
C LEU A 164 -15.42 -14.73 9.06
N ASN A 165 -15.99 -15.62 9.87
CA ASN A 165 -15.26 -16.22 10.99
C ASN A 165 -14.33 -17.32 10.44
N SER A 166 -13.02 -17.16 10.64
CA SER A 166 -12.07 -18.24 10.47
C SER A 166 -12.22 -19.22 11.65
N LEU A 167 -12.38 -20.51 11.36
CA LEU A 167 -12.32 -21.59 12.34
C LEU A 167 -10.89 -21.79 12.81
#